data_e799301cf0c846bedbc2677c59f2baa4
#
_entry.id   e799301cf0c846bedbc2677c59f2baa4
#
_cell.length_a   1.000
_cell.length_b   1.000
_cell.length_c   1.000
_cell.angle_alpha   90.00
_cell.angle_beta   90.00
_cell.angle_gamma   90.00
#
_symmetry.space_group_name_H-M   'P 1'
#
loop_
_entity.id
_entity.type
_entity.pdbx_description
1 polymer ?
#
loop_
_entity_poly.entity_id
_entity_poly.type
_entity_poly.pdbx_seq_one_letter_code
_entity_poly.pdbx_strand_id
1 'polypeptide(L)'
;MGQPAARLGDITSHGTPLGPGPGCPTVLIAGQPAWRVGSDIHACPLVDVLKPHVGGIVAVGSVTVTIAGLPAARQGDMVVEVGAPNSIAVGAPTVMIG
;
A
#
# COMPACT_ATOMS: atom_id res chain seq x y z
N MET A 1 -18.37 7.49 3.20
CA MET A 1 -17.68 6.34 3.77
C MET A 1 -16.39 6.15 3.02
N GLY A 2 -15.44 5.52 3.62
CA GLY A 2 -14.13 5.31 2.99
C GLY A 2 -13.38 4.24 3.73
N GLN A 3 -12.13 4.07 3.33
CA GLN A 3 -11.23 3.12 3.94
C GLN A 3 -10.04 3.88 4.50
N PRO A 4 -9.38 3.38 5.57
CA PRO A 4 -8.20 4.03 6.11
C PRO A 4 -7.13 4.20 5.05
N ALA A 5 -6.52 5.37 5.00
CA ALA A 5 -5.47 5.68 4.04
C ALA A 5 -4.22 4.84 4.30
N ALA A 6 -3.63 4.30 3.25
CA ALA A 6 -2.39 3.52 3.35
C ALA A 6 -1.18 4.45 3.36
N ARG A 7 -0.16 4.04 4.11
CA ARG A 7 1.06 4.82 4.28
C ARG A 7 2.27 3.90 4.22
N LEU A 8 3.44 4.51 3.98
CA LEU A 8 4.71 3.81 4.13
C LEU A 8 4.80 3.19 5.53
N GLY A 9 5.12 1.91 5.60
CA GLY A 9 5.25 1.19 6.87
C GLY A 9 3.98 0.49 7.33
N ASP A 10 2.84 0.72 6.71
CA ASP A 10 1.60 0.02 7.07
C ASP A 10 1.71 -1.46 6.71
N ILE A 11 1.14 -2.31 7.55
CA ILE A 11 1.31 -3.76 7.46
C ILE A 11 0.37 -4.34 6.41
N THR A 12 0.90 -5.26 5.61
CA THR A 12 0.12 -6.04 4.65
C THR A 12 -0.42 -7.31 5.29
N SER A 13 -1.31 -8.00 4.57
CA SER A 13 -1.87 -9.28 5.04
C SER A 13 -0.81 -10.37 5.19
N HIS A 14 0.33 -10.23 4.53
CA HIS A 14 1.47 -11.14 4.73
C HIS A 14 2.30 -10.80 5.96
N GLY A 15 1.96 -9.74 6.69
CA GLY A 15 2.69 -9.31 7.88
C GLY A 15 3.92 -8.47 7.59
N THR A 16 4.11 -8.05 6.36
CA THR A 16 5.25 -7.25 5.92
C THR A 16 4.85 -5.79 5.72
N PRO A 17 5.70 -4.83 6.11
CA PRO A 17 5.35 -3.42 5.95
C PRO A 17 5.45 -2.96 4.51
N LEU A 18 4.62 -1.99 4.13
CA LEU A 18 4.71 -1.32 2.85
C LEU A 18 6.04 -0.55 2.80
N GLY A 19 6.86 -0.89 1.86
CA GLY A 19 8.17 -0.28 1.66
C GLY A 19 8.99 -1.07 0.64
N PRO A 20 10.07 -0.49 0.14
CA PRO A 20 10.64 0.83 0.47
C PRO A 20 9.91 2.04 -0.12
N GLY A 21 9.00 1.85 -1.02
CA GLY A 21 8.14 2.88 -1.57
C GLY A 21 8.72 3.73 -2.69
N PRO A 22 9.02 4.96 -2.39
CA PRO A 22 9.17 5.61 -1.08
C PRO A 22 7.90 6.20 -0.46
N GLY A 23 6.76 6.13 -1.11
CA GLY A 23 5.59 6.91 -0.75
C GLY A 23 5.72 8.35 -1.23
N CYS A 24 4.72 9.17 -0.94
CA CYS A 24 4.77 10.58 -1.34
C CYS A 24 5.36 11.42 -0.21
N PRO A 25 6.59 11.93 -0.37
CA PRO A 25 7.26 12.67 0.72
C PRO A 25 6.63 14.03 1.01
N THR A 26 5.84 14.56 0.08
CA THR A 26 5.18 15.86 0.24
C THR A 26 3.78 15.75 0.83
N VAL A 27 3.25 14.52 0.97
CA VAL A 27 1.93 14.28 1.56
C VAL A 27 2.08 13.28 2.69
N LEU A 28 1.96 13.76 3.91
CA LEU A 28 2.07 12.91 5.10
C LEU A 28 0.68 12.64 5.66
N ILE A 29 0.43 11.38 5.95
CA ILE A 29 -0.80 10.93 6.60
C ILE A 29 -0.41 10.40 7.97
N ALA A 30 -0.86 11.08 9.02
CA ALA A 30 -0.47 10.75 10.38
C ALA A 30 1.04 10.58 10.54
N GLY A 31 1.81 11.46 9.90
CA GLY A 31 3.27 11.52 10.02
C GLY A 31 4.05 10.59 9.08
N GLN A 32 3.37 9.82 8.23
CA GLN A 32 4.03 8.90 7.30
C GLN A 32 3.70 9.24 5.85
N PRO A 33 4.64 9.05 4.92
CA PRO A 33 4.38 9.29 3.50
C PRO A 33 3.20 8.48 2.98
N ALA A 34 2.30 9.14 2.25
CA ALA A 34 1.14 8.49 1.67
C ALA A 34 1.54 7.46 0.63
N TRP A 35 0.84 6.32 0.58
CA TRP A 35 1.08 5.27 -0.40
C TRP A 35 0.22 5.48 -1.64
N ARG A 36 0.80 5.30 -2.82
CA ARG A 36 0.14 5.60 -4.09
C ARG A 36 0.11 4.37 -4.99
N VAL A 37 -0.92 4.29 -5.81
CA VAL A 37 -1.07 3.24 -6.81
C VAL A 37 0.00 3.38 -7.89
N GLY A 38 0.63 2.26 -8.24
CA GLY A 38 1.50 2.13 -9.40
C GLY A 38 2.93 2.67 -9.22
N SER A 39 3.11 3.65 -8.36
CA SER A 39 4.40 4.33 -8.20
C SER A 39 5.21 3.80 -7.02
N ASP A 40 4.54 3.48 -5.92
CA ASP A 40 5.23 3.06 -4.72
C ASP A 40 5.38 1.54 -4.71
N ILE A 41 6.59 1.07 -4.45
CA ILE A 41 6.94 -0.33 -4.56
C ILE A 41 7.01 -0.96 -3.18
N HIS A 42 6.29 -2.08 -3.02
CA HIS A 42 6.35 -2.91 -1.83
C HIS A 42 7.26 -4.11 -2.10
N ALA A 43 8.26 -4.30 -1.25
CA ALA A 43 9.10 -5.48 -1.27
C ALA A 43 8.59 -6.48 -0.24
N CYS A 44 8.26 -7.69 -0.67
CA CYS A 44 7.79 -8.75 0.22
C CYS A 44 8.87 -9.81 0.35
N PRO A 45 9.48 -9.99 1.54
CA PRO A 45 10.55 -10.96 1.72
C PRO A 45 10.08 -12.38 1.93
N LEU A 46 8.77 -12.63 1.92
CA LEU A 46 8.23 -13.96 2.16
C LEU A 46 8.52 -14.91 1.02
N VAL A 47 8.57 -16.18 1.36
CA VAL A 47 8.74 -17.27 0.40
C VAL A 47 7.56 -18.23 0.56
N ASP A 48 6.88 -18.54 -0.55
CA ASP A 48 5.77 -19.48 -0.56
C ASP A 48 6.23 -20.77 -1.22
N VAL A 49 6.55 -21.78 -0.41
CA VAL A 49 7.14 -23.05 -0.85
C VAL A 49 8.46 -22.78 -1.59
N LEU A 50 8.44 -22.81 -2.92
CA LEU A 50 9.64 -22.57 -3.74
C LEU A 50 9.57 -21.25 -4.49
N LYS A 51 8.56 -20.41 -4.20
CA LYS A 51 8.36 -19.15 -4.90
C LYS A 51 8.52 -17.99 -3.94
N PRO A 52 9.54 -17.14 -4.11
CA PRO A 52 9.65 -15.93 -3.32
C PRO A 52 8.56 -14.93 -3.72
N HIS A 53 8.00 -14.25 -2.73
CA HIS A 53 7.12 -13.11 -2.97
C HIS A 53 8.00 -11.90 -3.23
N VAL A 54 8.21 -11.58 -4.49
CA VAL A 54 9.18 -10.54 -4.86
C VAL A 54 8.68 -9.15 -4.46
N GLY A 55 7.37 -9.02 -4.27
CA GLY A 55 6.76 -7.74 -4.00
C GLY A 55 6.12 -7.15 -5.26
N GLY A 56 5.63 -5.93 -5.17
CA GLY A 56 4.96 -5.32 -6.30
C GLY A 56 4.35 -3.99 -5.98
N ILE A 57 3.26 -3.68 -6.67
CA ILE A 57 2.58 -2.40 -6.58
C ILE A 57 1.11 -2.61 -6.24
N VAL A 58 0.48 -1.57 -5.70
CA VAL A 58 -0.98 -1.52 -5.62
C VAL A 58 -1.49 -1.12 -7.00
N ALA A 59 -2.38 -1.93 -7.56
CA ALA A 59 -2.86 -1.72 -8.93
C ALA A 59 -4.13 -0.87 -9.00
N VAL A 60 -4.98 -0.93 -7.98
CA VAL A 60 -6.24 -0.19 -7.92
C VAL A 60 -6.36 0.46 -6.55
N GLY A 61 -6.66 1.73 -6.53
CA GLY A 61 -6.89 2.48 -5.30
C GLY A 61 -8.12 3.37 -5.43
N SER A 62 -8.10 4.50 -4.74
CA SER A 62 -9.22 5.44 -4.77
C SER A 62 -9.45 5.99 -6.17
N VAL A 63 -10.71 6.03 -6.60
CA VAL A 63 -11.09 6.65 -7.86
C VAL A 63 -11.40 8.14 -7.69
N THR A 64 -11.45 8.63 -6.46
CA THR A 64 -11.83 10.01 -6.16
C THR A 64 -10.72 10.84 -5.54
N VAL A 65 -9.70 10.19 -4.95
CA VAL A 65 -8.59 10.87 -4.28
C VAL A 65 -7.29 10.52 -4.97
N THR A 66 -6.56 11.55 -5.38
CA THR A 66 -5.22 11.37 -5.94
C THR A 66 -4.19 12.05 -5.04
N ILE A 67 -2.99 11.49 -5.04
CA ILE A 67 -1.85 12.02 -4.29
C ILE A 67 -0.71 12.17 -5.29
N ALA A 68 -0.29 13.41 -5.51
CA ALA A 68 0.71 13.74 -6.53
C ALA A 68 0.35 13.17 -7.91
N GLY A 69 -0.93 13.24 -8.26
CA GLY A 69 -1.44 12.79 -9.56
C GLY A 69 -1.70 11.30 -9.69
N LEU A 70 -1.50 10.52 -8.64
CA LEU A 70 -1.74 9.08 -8.65
C LEU A 70 -2.83 8.70 -7.65
N PRO A 71 -3.65 7.68 -7.93
CA PRO A 71 -4.68 7.25 -6.98
C PRO A 71 -4.09 6.91 -5.62
N ALA A 72 -4.77 7.33 -4.57
CA ALA A 72 -4.36 7.00 -3.20
C ALA A 72 -4.66 5.53 -2.91
N ALA A 73 -3.72 4.84 -2.27
CA ALA A 73 -3.93 3.48 -1.80
C ALA A 73 -4.62 3.50 -0.43
N ARG A 74 -5.38 2.44 -0.15
CA ARG A 74 -6.20 2.34 1.06
C ARG A 74 -6.08 0.96 1.68
N GLN A 75 -6.43 0.86 2.97
CA GLN A 75 -6.59 -0.44 3.60
C GLN A 75 -7.58 -1.28 2.80
N GLY A 76 -7.22 -2.52 2.53
CA GLY A 76 -8.02 -3.43 1.72
C GLY A 76 -7.62 -3.47 0.25
N ASP A 77 -6.86 -2.51 -0.23
CA ASP A 77 -6.39 -2.53 -1.62
C ASP A 77 -5.36 -3.64 -1.82
N MET A 78 -5.41 -4.27 -2.99
CA MET A 78 -4.55 -5.40 -3.30
C MET A 78 -3.16 -4.95 -3.72
N VAL A 79 -2.15 -5.63 -3.18
CA VAL A 79 -0.77 -5.52 -3.67
C VAL A 79 -0.58 -6.64 -4.69
N VAL A 80 -0.27 -6.27 -5.92
CA VAL A 80 -0.03 -7.23 -6.99
C VAL A 80 1.42 -7.68 -6.93
N GLU A 81 1.63 -8.94 -6.58
CA GLU A 81 2.96 -9.52 -6.45
C GLU A 81 2.93 -11.00 -6.81
N VAL A 82 4.11 -11.59 -6.96
CA VAL A 82 4.24 -13.04 -7.22
C VAL A 82 3.93 -13.80 -5.94
N GLY A 83 3.20 -14.90 -6.05
CA GLY A 83 2.85 -15.75 -4.93
C GLY A 83 1.41 -15.57 -4.48
N ALA A 84 1.14 -15.82 -3.20
CA ALA A 84 -0.20 -15.72 -2.65
C ALA A 84 -0.69 -14.26 -2.65
N PRO A 85 -2.01 -14.03 -2.79
CA PRO A 85 -2.55 -12.68 -2.77
C PRO A 85 -2.16 -11.93 -1.51
N ASN A 86 -1.84 -10.64 -1.67
CA ASN A 86 -1.51 -9.76 -0.57
C ASN A 86 -2.43 -8.53 -0.63
N SER A 87 -2.69 -7.95 0.52
CA SER A 87 -3.49 -6.73 0.60
C SER A 87 -2.97 -5.84 1.72
N ILE A 88 -3.36 -4.58 1.70
CA ILE A 88 -3.02 -3.66 2.77
C ILE A 88 -3.94 -3.94 3.94
N ALA A 89 -3.38 -4.44 5.04
CA ALA A 89 -4.17 -4.86 6.20
C ALA A 89 -4.41 -3.73 7.20
N VAL A 90 -3.56 -2.72 7.23
CA VAL A 90 -3.64 -1.60 8.18
C VAL A 90 -3.48 -0.29 7.43
N GLY A 91 -4.27 0.69 7.78
CA GLY A 91 -4.12 2.07 7.31
C GLY A 91 -4.27 3.04 8.47
N ALA A 92 -4.25 4.33 8.16
CA ALA A 92 -4.43 5.38 9.17
C ALA A 92 -5.89 5.44 9.62
N PRO A 93 -6.21 5.08 10.87
CA PRO A 93 -7.61 5.01 11.30
C PRO A 93 -8.30 6.37 11.37
N THR A 94 -7.53 7.44 11.37
CA THR A 94 -8.06 8.81 11.45
C THR A 94 -8.20 9.50 10.11
N VAL A 95 -7.73 8.88 9.02
CA VAL A 95 -7.80 9.46 7.68
C VAL A 95 -8.47 8.46 6.75
N MET A 96 -9.66 8.82 6.28
CA MET A 96 -10.45 7.96 5.39
C MET A 96 -10.37 8.47 3.96
N ILE A 97 -10.25 7.55 3.02
CA ILE A 97 -10.19 7.83 1.58
C ILE A 97 -11.30 7.06 0.88
N GLY A 98 -12.06 7.76 0.09
CA GLY A 98 -13.18 7.16 -0.67
C GLY A 98 -12.81 6.27 -1.83
#